data_5ec5a215d271208ae4a91d5146204b99
#
_entry.id   5ec5a215d271208ae4a91d5146204b99
#
_cell.length_a   1.000
_cell.length_b   1.000
_cell.length_c   1.000
_cell.angle_alpha   90.00
_cell.angle_beta   90.00
_cell.angle_gamma   90.00
#
_symmetry.space_group_name_H-M   'P 1'
#
loop_
_entity.id
_entity.type
_entity.pdbx_description
1 polymer ?
#
loop_
_entity_poly.entity_id
_entity_poly.type
_entity_poly.pdbx_seq_one_letter_code
_entity_poly.pdbx_strand_id
1 'polypeptide(L)'
;MNEYCLPVEDVVRLNRQLIGRDGNLLDRSKLESALATPLQTFGGEYLHPSALDRAAALLHYLAKAHAFVYGNKRIALVCASTYLEIEGFGLGPIADEEIVELVETVAAARDKKEGFIAEWFAERLI
;
A
#
# COMPACT_ATOMS: atom_id res chain seq x y z
N MET A 1 -1.48 19.38 -6.01
CA MET A 1 -1.42 18.02 -6.54
C MET A 1 -0.48 17.19 -5.69
N ASN A 2 -0.93 16.03 -5.25
CA ASN A 2 -0.10 15.16 -4.43
C ASN A 2 0.86 14.37 -5.31
N GLU A 3 2.11 14.34 -4.87
CA GLU A 3 3.16 13.57 -5.53
C GLU A 3 3.16 12.11 -5.09
N TYR A 4 2.71 11.88 -3.85
CA TYR A 4 2.68 10.56 -3.21
C TYR A 4 1.29 10.27 -2.66
N CYS A 5 0.92 9.00 -2.61
CA CYS A 5 -0.34 8.56 -2.00
C CYS A 5 -0.43 9.00 -0.54
N LEU A 6 0.70 8.92 0.17
CA LEU A 6 0.87 9.38 1.55
C LEU A 6 2.23 10.09 1.63
N PRO A 7 2.38 11.11 2.50
CA PRO A 7 3.69 11.74 2.66
C PRO A 7 4.75 10.73 3.10
N VAL A 8 5.91 10.79 2.48
CA VAL A 8 7.01 9.83 2.72
C VAL A 8 7.38 9.77 4.20
N GLU A 9 7.50 10.92 4.85
CA GLU A 9 7.87 10.98 6.27
C GLU A 9 6.82 10.35 7.17
N ASP A 10 5.54 10.44 6.80
CA ASP A 10 4.46 9.79 7.56
C ASP A 10 4.58 8.28 7.49
N VAL A 11 4.95 7.74 6.32
CA VAL A 11 5.12 6.30 6.14
C VAL A 11 6.33 5.81 6.93
N VAL A 12 7.43 6.55 6.94
CA VAL A 12 8.60 6.22 7.75
C VAL A 12 8.23 6.19 9.24
N ARG A 13 7.46 7.17 9.70
CA ARG A 13 6.99 7.24 11.08
C ARG A 13 6.07 6.07 11.42
N LEU A 14 5.12 5.73 10.54
CA LEU A 14 4.23 4.58 10.72
C LEU A 14 5.01 3.29 10.86
N ASN A 15 5.99 3.08 9.99
CA ASN A 15 6.84 1.89 10.06
C ASN A 15 7.61 1.83 11.38
N ARG A 16 8.16 2.95 11.82
CA ARG A 16 8.86 3.05 13.12
C ARG A 16 7.93 2.63 14.26
N GLN A 17 6.69 3.10 14.25
CA GLN A 17 5.70 2.75 15.28
C GLN A 17 5.34 1.26 15.22
N LEU A 18 5.18 0.71 14.04
CA LEU A 18 4.83 -0.70 13.87
C LEU A 18 5.95 -1.64 14.32
N ILE A 19 7.19 -1.27 14.05
CA ILE A 19 8.36 -2.09 14.39
C ILE A 19 8.84 -1.81 15.82
N GLY A 20 8.58 -0.61 16.35
CA GLY A 20 8.95 -0.20 17.69
C GLY A 20 10.39 0.25 17.81
N ARG A 21 11.06 0.60 16.72
CA ARG A 21 12.44 1.11 16.73
C ARG A 21 12.76 1.94 15.50
N ASP A 22 13.81 2.75 15.61
CA ASP A 22 14.34 3.58 14.53
C ASP A 22 15.27 2.79 13.60
N GLY A 23 15.66 3.44 12.50
CA GLY A 23 16.71 2.92 11.62
C GLY A 23 16.27 1.77 10.75
N ASN A 24 14.97 1.63 10.53
CA ASN A 24 14.43 0.51 9.75
C ASN A 24 14.32 0.81 8.25
N LEU A 25 14.44 2.08 7.85
CA LEU A 25 14.38 2.44 6.42
C LEU A 25 15.66 1.99 5.72
N LEU A 26 15.52 1.13 4.74
CA LEU A 26 16.63 0.55 4.00
C LEU A 26 16.92 1.31 2.70
N ASP A 27 15.88 1.72 1.97
CA ASP A 27 16.01 2.36 0.67
C ASP A 27 14.89 3.38 0.46
N ARG A 28 15.23 4.65 0.67
CA ARG A 28 14.27 5.76 0.54
C ARG A 28 13.76 5.90 -0.89
N SER A 29 14.61 5.68 -1.87
CA SER A 29 14.26 5.78 -3.29
C SER A 29 13.18 4.78 -3.67
N LYS A 30 13.28 3.55 -3.18
CA LYS A 30 12.27 2.53 -3.40
C LYS A 30 10.95 2.88 -2.72
N LEU A 31 11.01 3.48 -1.54
CA LEU A 31 9.81 3.92 -0.82
C LEU A 31 9.12 5.04 -1.60
N GLU A 32 9.86 6.03 -2.04
CA GLU A 32 9.32 7.15 -2.83
C GLU A 32 8.66 6.65 -4.11
N SER A 33 9.31 5.74 -4.82
CA SER A 33 8.77 5.16 -6.04
C SER A 33 7.46 4.40 -5.79
N ALA A 34 7.42 3.58 -4.74
CA ALA A 34 6.22 2.82 -4.39
C ALA A 34 5.03 3.71 -4.02
N LEU A 35 5.30 4.85 -3.36
CA LEU A 35 4.27 5.80 -2.98
C LEU A 35 3.79 6.66 -4.15
N ALA A 36 4.63 6.89 -5.15
CA ALA A 36 4.30 7.72 -6.31
C ALA A 36 3.61 6.93 -7.43
N THR A 37 4.01 5.70 -7.64
CA THR A 37 3.56 4.88 -8.78
C THR A 37 2.03 4.77 -8.90
N PRO A 38 1.25 4.58 -7.80
CA PRO A 38 -0.20 4.49 -7.93
C PRO A 38 -0.86 5.77 -8.44
N LEU A 39 -0.19 6.90 -8.36
CA LEU A 39 -0.71 8.20 -8.82
C LEU A 39 -0.26 8.56 -10.24
N GLN A 40 0.38 7.65 -10.95
CA GLN A 40 0.81 7.90 -12.33
C GLN A 40 -0.37 8.21 -13.22
N THR A 41 -0.15 9.16 -14.14
CA THR A 41 -1.16 9.59 -15.09
C THR A 41 -0.66 9.41 -16.52
N PHE A 42 -1.60 9.32 -17.45
CA PHE A 42 -1.34 9.35 -18.87
C PHE A 42 -2.45 10.17 -19.53
N GLY A 43 -2.08 11.19 -20.28
CA GLY A 43 -3.04 12.08 -20.92
C GLY A 43 -3.95 12.79 -19.91
N GLY A 44 -3.44 13.07 -18.71
CA GLY A 44 -4.18 13.76 -17.66
C GLY A 44 -5.09 12.87 -16.81
N GLU A 45 -5.12 11.56 -17.09
CA GLU A 45 -5.95 10.62 -16.34
C GLU A 45 -5.10 9.59 -15.62
N TYR A 46 -5.57 9.14 -14.44
CA TYR A 46 -4.88 8.12 -13.67
C TYR A 46 -4.84 6.78 -14.41
N LEU A 47 -3.70 6.10 -14.38
CA LEU A 47 -3.58 4.71 -14.86
C LEU A 47 -4.37 3.75 -13.96
N HIS A 48 -4.51 4.10 -12.67
CA HIS A 48 -5.35 3.38 -11.73
C HIS A 48 -6.55 4.28 -11.40
N PRO A 49 -7.67 4.14 -12.14
CA PRO A 49 -8.70 5.18 -12.19
C PRO A 49 -9.54 5.34 -10.92
N SER A 50 -9.75 4.28 -10.14
CA SER A 50 -10.54 4.37 -8.91
C SER A 50 -9.64 4.42 -7.68
N ALA A 51 -10.18 4.89 -6.55
CA ALA A 51 -9.46 4.86 -5.28
C ALA A 51 -9.07 3.44 -4.87
N LEU A 52 -9.96 2.46 -5.14
CA LEU A 52 -9.67 1.06 -4.88
C LEU A 52 -8.51 0.55 -5.73
N ASP A 53 -8.47 0.93 -6.99
CA ASP A 53 -7.36 0.56 -7.89
C ASP A 53 -6.04 1.17 -7.42
N ARG A 54 -6.05 2.44 -7.00
CA ARG A 54 -4.85 3.10 -6.50
C ARG A 54 -4.38 2.49 -5.17
N ALA A 55 -5.31 2.17 -4.27
CA ALA A 55 -4.96 1.49 -3.02
C ALA A 55 -4.38 0.10 -3.26
N ALA A 56 -4.95 -0.63 -4.23
CA ALA A 56 -4.44 -1.94 -4.62
C ALA A 56 -3.02 -1.85 -5.18
N ALA A 57 -2.77 -0.87 -6.05
CA ALA A 57 -1.44 -0.63 -6.59
C ALA A 57 -0.46 -0.27 -5.47
N LEU A 58 -0.88 0.59 -4.53
CA LEU A 58 -0.05 0.99 -3.39
C LEU A 58 0.37 -0.22 -2.56
N LEU A 59 -0.57 -1.08 -2.22
CA LEU A 59 -0.27 -2.30 -1.47
C LEU A 59 0.73 -3.18 -2.23
N HIS A 60 0.47 -3.39 -3.52
CA HIS A 60 1.32 -4.22 -4.36
C HIS A 60 2.76 -3.69 -4.39
N TYR A 61 2.92 -2.41 -4.71
CA TYR A 61 4.26 -1.82 -4.86
C TYR A 61 5.01 -1.74 -3.53
N LEU A 62 4.33 -1.41 -2.43
CA LEU A 62 4.97 -1.39 -1.11
C LEU A 62 5.40 -2.78 -0.65
N ALA A 63 4.56 -3.80 -0.89
CA ALA A 63 4.89 -5.17 -0.52
C ALA A 63 6.10 -5.69 -1.30
N LYS A 64 6.27 -5.24 -2.56
CA LYS A 64 7.35 -5.70 -3.44
C LYS A 64 8.63 -4.86 -3.35
N ALA A 65 8.54 -3.63 -2.85
CA ALA A 65 9.66 -2.69 -2.89
C ALA A 65 10.81 -3.05 -1.94
N HIS A 66 10.51 -3.71 -0.83
CA HIS A 66 11.49 -3.99 0.22
C HIS A 66 12.25 -2.74 0.66
N ALA A 67 11.49 -1.64 0.86
CA ALA A 67 12.06 -0.36 1.26
C ALA A 67 12.52 -0.34 2.71
N PHE A 68 12.00 -1.23 3.53
CA PHE A 68 12.33 -1.35 4.95
C PHE A 68 13.00 -2.69 5.24
N VAL A 69 13.77 -2.74 6.33
CA VAL A 69 14.38 -3.99 6.78
C VAL A 69 13.29 -4.97 7.24
N TYR A 70 12.34 -4.47 8.04
CA TYR A 70 11.23 -5.27 8.57
C TYR A 70 9.90 -4.58 8.32
N GLY A 71 8.83 -5.37 8.29
CA GLY A 71 7.47 -4.87 8.28
C GLY A 71 6.97 -4.39 6.92
N ASN A 72 7.60 -4.79 5.82
CA ASN A 72 7.18 -4.36 4.48
C ASN A 72 5.73 -4.75 4.16
N LYS A 73 5.34 -5.97 4.48
CA LYS A 73 3.97 -6.44 4.22
C LYS A 73 2.96 -5.70 5.08
N ARG A 74 3.29 -5.50 6.35
CA ARG A 74 2.43 -4.80 7.30
C ARG A 74 2.23 -3.34 6.92
N ILE A 75 3.32 -2.65 6.56
CA ILE A 75 3.23 -1.25 6.15
C ILE A 75 2.44 -1.10 4.84
N ALA A 76 2.55 -2.06 3.94
CA ALA A 76 1.78 -2.06 2.69
C ALA A 76 0.28 -2.04 2.96
N LEU A 77 -0.20 -2.90 3.86
CA LEU A 77 -1.62 -2.95 4.21
C LEU A 77 -2.07 -1.69 4.96
N VAL A 78 -1.29 -1.24 5.94
CA VAL A 78 -1.61 -0.03 6.71
C VAL A 78 -1.71 1.18 5.80
N CYS A 79 -0.76 1.35 4.89
CA CYS A 79 -0.76 2.48 3.96
C CYS A 79 -1.94 2.43 2.99
N ALA A 80 -2.24 1.27 2.43
CA ALA A 80 -3.37 1.12 1.51
C ALA A 80 -4.69 1.41 2.21
N SER A 81 -4.87 0.91 3.43
CA SER A 81 -6.06 1.15 4.24
C SER A 81 -6.21 2.63 4.59
N THR A 82 -5.11 3.28 4.96
CA THR A 82 -5.09 4.72 5.28
C THR A 82 -5.43 5.55 4.06
N TYR A 83 -4.87 5.19 2.91
CA TYR A 83 -5.18 5.87 1.66
C TYR A 83 -6.68 5.78 1.33
N LEU A 84 -7.28 4.60 1.49
CA LEU A 84 -8.72 4.41 1.27
C LEU A 84 -9.55 5.29 2.21
N GLU A 85 -9.17 5.37 3.49
CA GLU A 85 -9.86 6.24 4.44
C GLU A 85 -9.80 7.70 4.02
N ILE A 86 -8.66 8.18 3.57
CA ILE A 86 -8.49 9.56 3.08
C ILE A 86 -9.40 9.81 1.88
N GLU A 87 -9.58 8.81 1.03
CA GLU A 87 -10.45 8.90 -0.15
C GLU A 87 -11.93 8.65 0.16
N GLY A 88 -12.28 8.45 1.43
CA GLY A 88 -13.66 8.32 1.87
C GLY A 88 -14.20 6.89 1.97
N PHE A 89 -13.32 5.89 1.94
CA PHE A 89 -13.72 4.49 2.02
C PHE A 89 -13.20 3.85 3.30
N GLY A 90 -14.09 3.24 4.09
CA GLY A 90 -13.71 2.49 5.27
C GLY A 90 -13.75 0.99 5.03
N LEU A 91 -12.84 0.26 5.67
CA LEU A 91 -12.85 -1.20 5.66
C LEU A 91 -13.51 -1.72 6.93
N GLY A 92 -14.29 -2.79 6.77
CA GLY A 92 -14.88 -3.49 7.91
C GLY A 92 -13.82 -4.30 8.66
N PRO A 93 -14.23 -5.00 9.74
CA PRO A 93 -13.31 -5.86 10.48
C PRO A 93 -12.74 -6.95 9.59
N ILE A 94 -11.44 -7.19 9.72
CA ILE A 94 -10.72 -8.18 8.92
C ILE A 94 -9.98 -9.11 9.89
N ALA A 95 -10.15 -10.42 9.72
CA ALA A 95 -9.45 -11.39 10.53
C ALA A 95 -7.95 -11.41 10.19
N ASP A 96 -7.12 -11.65 11.20
CA ASP A 96 -5.66 -11.69 11.01
C ASP A 96 -5.25 -12.70 9.95
N GLU A 97 -5.92 -13.85 9.88
CA GLU A 97 -5.64 -14.88 8.88
C GLU A 97 -5.87 -14.39 7.46
N GLU A 98 -6.90 -13.56 7.25
CA GLU A 98 -7.19 -12.98 5.95
C GLU A 98 -6.10 -11.99 5.53
N ILE A 99 -5.58 -11.22 6.47
CA ILE A 99 -4.49 -10.27 6.23
C ILE A 99 -3.22 -11.01 5.84
N VAL A 100 -2.85 -12.04 6.59
CA VAL A 100 -1.67 -12.86 6.32
C VAL A 100 -1.77 -13.48 4.93
N GLU A 101 -2.91 -14.05 4.60
CA GLU A 101 -3.15 -14.68 3.29
C GLU A 101 -2.99 -13.68 2.15
N LEU A 102 -3.59 -12.49 2.29
CA LEU A 102 -3.48 -11.44 1.27
C LEU A 102 -2.04 -11.03 1.03
N VAL A 103 -1.33 -10.64 2.08
CA VAL A 103 0.02 -10.09 1.91
C VAL A 103 1.03 -11.15 1.47
N GLU A 104 0.85 -12.39 1.88
CA GLU A 104 1.71 -13.49 1.42
C GLU A 104 1.45 -13.84 -0.03
N THR A 105 0.19 -13.84 -0.46
CA THR A 105 -0.18 -14.04 -1.86
C THR A 105 0.46 -12.99 -2.75
N VAL A 106 0.37 -11.72 -2.35
CA VAL A 106 0.96 -10.61 -3.11
C VAL A 106 2.49 -10.71 -3.13
N ALA A 107 3.10 -10.96 -1.99
CA ALA A 107 4.56 -11.03 -1.87
C ALA A 107 5.16 -12.17 -2.69
N ALA A 108 4.47 -13.30 -2.79
CA ALA A 108 4.94 -14.49 -3.51
C ALA A 108 4.65 -14.43 -5.02
N ALA A 109 3.73 -13.56 -5.46
CA ALA A 109 3.30 -13.51 -6.86
C ALA A 109 4.41 -12.99 -7.77
N ARG A 110 4.51 -13.56 -8.97
CA ARG A 110 5.45 -13.09 -10.00
C ARG A 110 4.81 -12.04 -10.90
N ASP A 111 3.50 -12.10 -11.05
CA ASP A 111 2.71 -11.14 -11.83
C ASP A 111 2.07 -10.11 -10.91
N LYS A 112 1.53 -9.06 -11.52
CA LYS A 112 0.84 -8.00 -10.77
C LYS A 112 -0.51 -8.51 -10.26
N LYS A 113 -0.83 -8.14 -9.04
CA LYS A 113 -2.06 -8.57 -8.36
C LYS A 113 -3.01 -7.42 -8.03
N GLU A 114 -2.87 -6.26 -8.70
CA GLU A 114 -3.71 -5.10 -8.40
C GLU A 114 -5.20 -5.41 -8.52
N GLY A 115 -5.62 -6.14 -9.57
CA GLY A 115 -7.02 -6.51 -9.75
C GLY A 115 -7.54 -7.39 -8.63
N PHE A 116 -6.77 -8.38 -8.23
CA PHE A 116 -7.09 -9.25 -7.12
C PHE A 116 -7.23 -8.46 -5.81
N ILE A 117 -6.29 -7.55 -5.56
CA ILE A 117 -6.27 -6.74 -4.35
C ILE A 117 -7.46 -5.78 -4.33
N ALA A 118 -7.78 -5.15 -5.47
CA ALA A 118 -8.91 -4.24 -5.57
C ALA A 118 -10.23 -4.95 -5.23
N GLU A 119 -10.43 -6.15 -5.74
CA GLU A 119 -11.60 -6.97 -5.41
C GLU A 119 -11.63 -7.34 -3.93
N TRP A 120 -10.48 -7.68 -3.37
CA TRP A 120 -10.36 -8.01 -1.96
C TRP A 120 -10.80 -6.83 -1.08
N PHE A 121 -10.37 -5.62 -1.40
CA PHE A 121 -10.83 -4.41 -0.70
C PHE A 121 -12.31 -4.16 -0.91
N ALA A 122 -12.80 -4.30 -2.15
CA ALA A 122 -14.20 -4.04 -2.48
C ALA A 122 -15.15 -4.91 -1.64
N GLU A 123 -14.80 -6.17 -1.43
CA GLU A 123 -15.59 -7.10 -0.65
C GLU A 123 -15.67 -6.73 0.84
N ARG A 124 -14.76 -5.90 1.34
CA ARG A 124 -14.62 -5.57 2.75
C ARG A 124 -14.95 -4.13 3.09
N LEU A 125 -15.45 -3.36 2.13
CA LEU A 125 -15.88 -1.98 2.38
C LEU A 125 -17.15 -1.95 3.24
N ILE A 126 -17.23 -0.94 4.11
CA ILE A 126 -18.41 -0.67 4.91
C ILE A 126 -19.13 0.59 4.47
#